data_897b8f406df370b526806d21913c4bc9
#
_entry.id   897b8f406df370b526806d21913c4bc9
#
_cell.length_a   1.000
_cell.length_b   1.000
_cell.length_c   1.000
_cell.angle_alpha   90.00
_cell.angle_beta   90.00
_cell.angle_gamma   90.00
#
_symmetry.space_group_name_H-M   'P 1'
#
loop_
_entity.id
_entity.type
_entity.pdbx_description
1 polymer ?
#
loop_
_entity_poly.entity_id
_entity_poly.type
_entity_poly.pdbx_seq_one_letter_code
_entity_poly.pdbx_strand_id
1 'polypeptide(L)'
;MKKIKISTIVSIILGLFVVLLIVSPDTKAWVSRGLMKIGLFKPDLERIAADNGDVAAEETTDAIPSKPSVFFADGDGNRIDAANQEGKVVFINFWATWCPPCIAEMPSIDKLYQQYKDNDNIVFVMADVDSQYEKSKQFMIDRNLNLPVHVPAGDIPGHWLSSAIPTTVILDKRGEIAARHEGMADYSRPEVADFIDSLIAE
;
A
#
# COMPACT_ATOMS: atom_id res chain seq x y z
N MET A 1 44.61 29.97 -14.67
CA MET A 1 43.50 29.18 -14.05
C MET A 1 42.22 30.02 -14.09
N LYS A 2 41.23 29.68 -14.96
CA LYS A 2 39.95 30.43 -15.04
C LYS A 2 39.15 30.18 -13.76
N LYS A 3 38.88 31.24 -12.98
CA LYS A 3 37.97 31.17 -11.82
C LYS A 3 36.56 30.81 -12.31
N ILE A 4 36.08 29.62 -12.02
CA ILE A 4 34.71 29.22 -12.33
C ILE A 4 33.79 30.14 -11.50
N LYS A 5 32.84 30.80 -12.15
CA LYS A 5 31.89 31.68 -11.48
C LYS A 5 30.94 30.85 -10.62
N ILE A 6 30.63 31.30 -9.42
CA ILE A 6 29.70 30.64 -8.49
C ILE A 6 28.36 30.30 -9.19
N SER A 7 27.87 31.18 -10.07
CA SER A 7 26.66 30.95 -10.84
C SER A 7 26.75 29.71 -11.77
N THR A 8 27.94 29.42 -12.33
CA THR A 8 28.15 28.24 -13.18
C THR A 8 28.10 26.94 -12.35
N ILE A 9 28.69 26.97 -11.14
CA ILE A 9 28.64 25.83 -10.20
C ILE A 9 27.20 25.56 -9.78
N VAL A 10 26.45 26.61 -9.42
CA VAL A 10 25.03 26.49 -9.04
C VAL A 10 24.18 25.90 -10.19
N SER A 11 24.41 26.36 -11.43
CA SER A 11 23.70 25.84 -12.60
C SER A 11 24.02 24.36 -12.87
N ILE A 12 25.26 23.92 -12.68
CA ILE A 12 25.67 22.53 -12.83
C ILE A 12 25.02 21.65 -11.76
N ILE A 13 25.01 22.11 -10.49
CA ILE A 13 24.39 21.38 -9.38
C ILE A 13 22.88 21.24 -9.61
N LEU A 14 22.22 22.32 -10.05
CA LEU A 14 20.80 22.30 -10.37
C LEU A 14 20.50 21.36 -11.53
N GLY A 15 21.32 21.38 -12.58
CA GLY A 15 21.18 20.46 -13.71
C GLY A 15 21.35 18.99 -13.31
N LEU A 16 22.35 18.66 -12.49
CA LEU A 16 22.55 17.33 -11.93
C LEU A 16 21.36 16.88 -11.06
N PHE A 17 20.84 17.78 -10.24
CA PHE A 17 19.66 17.50 -9.41
C PHE A 17 18.42 17.21 -10.25
N VAL A 18 18.19 17.95 -11.33
CA VAL A 18 17.08 17.70 -12.27
C VAL A 18 17.25 16.35 -12.96
N VAL A 19 18.48 16.00 -13.39
CA VAL A 19 18.75 14.68 -13.98
C VAL A 19 18.48 13.55 -12.98
N LEU A 20 18.90 13.69 -11.72
CA LEU A 20 18.61 12.72 -10.66
C LEU A 20 17.11 12.56 -10.40
N LEU A 21 16.34 13.66 -10.44
CA LEU A 21 14.87 13.61 -10.32
C LEU A 21 14.23 12.84 -11.46
N ILE A 22 14.79 12.88 -12.67
CA ILE A 22 14.22 12.17 -13.82
C ILE A 22 14.58 10.69 -13.79
N VAL A 23 15.79 10.34 -13.37
CA VAL A 23 16.35 8.98 -13.50
C VAL A 23 16.08 8.11 -12.27
N SER A 24 16.13 8.66 -11.06
CA SER A 24 16.06 7.87 -9.83
C SER A 24 14.66 7.88 -9.19
N PRO A 25 14.02 6.70 -9.00
CA PRO A 25 12.75 6.59 -8.28
C PRO A 25 12.89 7.04 -6.80
N ASP A 26 14.05 6.83 -6.19
CA ASP A 26 14.31 7.20 -4.79
C ASP A 26 14.31 8.73 -4.60
N THR A 27 14.87 9.48 -5.57
CA THR A 27 14.89 10.95 -5.51
C THR A 27 13.46 11.51 -5.63
N LYS A 28 12.64 10.93 -6.51
CA LYS A 28 11.21 11.29 -6.64
C LYS A 28 10.46 10.98 -5.34
N ALA A 29 10.69 9.81 -4.75
CA ALA A 29 10.09 9.41 -3.48
C ALA A 29 10.52 10.34 -2.33
N TRP A 30 11.77 10.82 -2.32
CA TRP A 30 12.25 11.77 -1.31
C TRP A 30 11.50 13.12 -1.39
N VAL A 31 11.31 13.67 -2.59
CA VAL A 31 10.51 14.88 -2.80
C VAL A 31 9.06 14.66 -2.36
N SER A 32 8.45 13.56 -2.76
CA SER A 32 7.08 13.21 -2.38
C SER A 32 6.90 13.09 -0.87
N ARG A 33 7.88 12.49 -0.15
CA ARG A 33 7.91 12.44 1.32
C ARG A 33 7.98 13.83 1.95
N GLY A 34 8.72 14.75 1.36
CA GLY A 34 8.76 16.15 1.81
C GLY A 34 7.38 16.80 1.74
N LEU A 35 6.64 16.57 0.66
CA LEU A 35 5.28 17.08 0.46
C LEU A 35 4.26 16.44 1.43
N MET A 36 4.40 15.15 1.75
CA MET A 36 3.54 14.50 2.75
C MET A 36 3.67 15.14 4.13
N LYS A 37 4.90 15.50 4.56
CA LYS A 37 5.13 16.11 5.88
C LYS A 37 4.41 17.46 6.08
N ILE A 38 4.08 18.18 5.02
CA ILE A 38 3.29 19.40 5.09
C ILE A 38 1.77 19.17 5.00
N GLY A 39 1.34 17.90 5.06
CA GLY A 39 -0.07 17.50 5.16
C GLY A 39 -0.86 17.55 3.86
N LEU A 40 -0.19 17.60 2.70
CA LEU A 40 -0.86 17.64 1.40
C LEU A 40 -1.50 16.31 0.97
N PHE A 41 -1.05 15.18 1.55
CA PHE A 41 -1.54 13.84 1.20
C PHE A 41 -2.13 13.18 2.45
N LYS A 42 -3.45 13.32 2.60
CA LYS A 42 -4.22 12.62 3.65
C LYS A 42 -4.86 11.40 3.01
N PRO A 43 -4.80 10.21 3.65
CA PRO A 43 -5.61 9.09 3.18
C PRO A 43 -7.09 9.48 3.34
N ASP A 44 -7.86 9.28 2.29
CA ASP A 44 -9.30 9.41 2.37
C ASP A 44 -9.86 8.06 2.85
N LEU A 45 -10.16 8.00 4.14
CA LEU A 45 -10.70 6.81 4.80
C LEU A 45 -12.22 6.94 4.95
N GLU A 46 -12.89 7.60 4.00
CA GLU A 46 -14.34 7.57 4.00
C GLU A 46 -14.79 6.10 3.91
N ARG A 47 -15.52 5.68 4.95
CA ARG A 47 -16.16 4.37 4.98
C ARG A 47 -17.03 4.28 3.73
N ILE A 48 -16.68 3.39 2.81
CA ILE A 48 -17.52 3.10 1.66
C ILE A 48 -18.73 2.37 2.26
N ALA A 49 -19.80 3.16 2.54
CA ALA A 49 -21.09 2.57 2.82
C ALA A 49 -21.39 1.67 1.63
N ALA A 50 -21.66 0.38 1.92
CA ALA A 50 -21.93 -0.61 0.89
C ALA A 50 -23.04 -0.06 -0.02
N ASP A 51 -22.63 0.48 -1.15
CA ASP A 51 -23.52 0.72 -2.28
C ASP A 51 -23.79 -0.66 -2.87
N ASN A 52 -24.88 -1.27 -2.39
CA ASN A 52 -25.45 -2.48 -2.95
C ASN A 52 -26.06 -2.12 -4.31
N GLY A 53 -25.18 -1.80 -5.27
CA GLY A 53 -25.54 -1.71 -6.66
C GLY A 53 -25.96 -3.11 -7.13
N ASP A 54 -27.24 -3.26 -7.40
CA ASP A 54 -27.90 -4.43 -7.95
C ASP A 54 -27.09 -5.09 -9.05
N VAL A 55 -26.36 -6.15 -8.69
CA VAL A 55 -25.98 -7.20 -9.65
C VAL A 55 -27.04 -8.27 -9.45
N ALA A 56 -27.96 -8.37 -10.43
CA ALA A 56 -28.99 -9.38 -10.48
C ALA A 56 -28.34 -10.76 -10.31
N ALA A 57 -28.51 -11.36 -9.13
CA ALA A 57 -28.14 -12.72 -8.87
C ALA A 57 -29.19 -13.63 -9.54
N GLU A 58 -28.77 -14.37 -10.54
CA GLU A 58 -29.50 -15.54 -11.03
C GLU A 58 -29.55 -16.58 -9.91
N GLU A 59 -30.73 -16.82 -9.37
CA GLU A 59 -30.99 -17.83 -8.34
C GLU A 59 -30.65 -19.23 -8.87
N THR A 60 -29.59 -19.84 -8.32
CA THR A 60 -29.44 -21.29 -8.28
C THR A 60 -29.08 -21.72 -6.87
N THR A 61 -30.05 -22.37 -6.26
CA THR A 61 -30.10 -23.29 -5.09
C THR A 61 -28.83 -23.56 -4.27
N ASP A 62 -29.00 -23.37 -2.92
CA ASP A 62 -28.33 -24.05 -1.81
C ASP A 62 -26.77 -24.08 -1.80
N ALA A 63 -26.14 -22.95 -1.77
CA ALA A 63 -24.85 -22.77 -1.11
C ALA A 63 -24.85 -21.39 -0.45
N ILE A 64 -24.41 -21.29 0.81
CA ILE A 64 -24.05 -20.02 1.44
C ILE A 64 -23.12 -19.32 0.43
N PRO A 65 -23.40 -18.11 -0.05
CA PRO A 65 -22.52 -17.45 -1.01
C PRO A 65 -21.16 -17.25 -0.35
N SER A 66 -20.20 -18.15 -0.68
CA SER A 66 -18.84 -17.99 -0.23
C SER A 66 -18.27 -16.75 -0.91
N LYS A 67 -17.78 -15.79 -0.13
CA LYS A 67 -17.01 -14.67 -0.65
C LYS A 67 -15.95 -15.18 -1.61
N PRO A 68 -15.74 -14.53 -2.78
CA PRO A 68 -14.68 -14.92 -3.67
C PRO A 68 -13.33 -14.81 -2.94
N SER A 69 -12.56 -15.88 -2.96
CA SER A 69 -11.22 -15.92 -2.34
C SER A 69 -10.24 -15.04 -3.09
N VAL A 70 -9.44 -14.27 -2.37
CA VAL A 70 -8.37 -13.42 -2.92
C VAL A 70 -7.05 -13.80 -2.26
N PHE A 71 -6.23 -14.52 -3.00
CA PHE A 71 -5.01 -15.12 -2.48
C PHE A 71 -3.76 -14.28 -2.73
N PHE A 72 -2.94 -14.19 -1.68
CA PHE A 72 -1.56 -13.72 -1.75
C PHE A 72 -0.63 -14.80 -1.20
N ALA A 73 0.63 -14.82 -1.66
CA ALA A 73 1.65 -15.73 -1.18
C ALA A 73 2.86 -14.97 -0.65
N ASP A 74 3.50 -15.52 0.39
CA ASP A 74 4.82 -15.10 0.86
C ASP A 74 5.95 -15.86 0.14
N GLY A 75 7.21 -15.61 0.53
CA GLY A 75 8.37 -16.24 -0.08
C GLY A 75 8.57 -17.71 0.28
N ASP A 76 7.91 -18.20 1.30
CA ASP A 76 7.95 -19.60 1.72
C ASP A 76 6.83 -20.40 1.05
N GLY A 77 5.98 -19.73 0.25
CA GLY A 77 4.85 -20.32 -0.45
C GLY A 77 3.59 -20.46 0.41
N ASN A 78 3.58 -19.89 1.63
CA ASN A 78 2.36 -19.84 2.42
C ASN A 78 1.37 -18.88 1.76
N ARG A 79 0.11 -19.32 1.68
CA ARG A 79 -0.96 -18.54 1.05
C ARG A 79 -1.88 -17.93 2.10
N ILE A 80 -2.23 -16.68 1.91
CA ILE A 80 -3.22 -15.96 2.70
C ILE A 80 -4.43 -15.68 1.79
N ASP A 81 -5.60 -16.13 2.20
CA ASP A 81 -6.87 -15.68 1.59
C ASP A 81 -7.31 -14.39 2.29
N ALA A 82 -7.00 -13.27 1.70
CA ALA A 82 -7.25 -11.97 2.33
C ALA A 82 -8.73 -11.65 2.48
N ALA A 83 -9.60 -12.18 1.61
CA ALA A 83 -11.05 -11.97 1.69
C ALA A 83 -11.71 -12.79 2.82
N ASN A 84 -11.06 -13.87 3.28
CA ASN A 84 -11.60 -14.83 4.25
C ASN A 84 -10.71 -14.93 5.51
N GLN A 85 -10.19 -13.80 6.01
CA GLN A 85 -9.52 -13.72 7.32
C GLN A 85 -10.56 -13.41 8.40
N GLU A 86 -11.42 -14.39 8.70
CA GLU A 86 -12.54 -14.22 9.64
C GLU A 86 -12.09 -13.67 11.00
N GLY A 87 -12.76 -12.61 11.46
CA GLY A 87 -12.48 -11.95 12.73
C GLY A 87 -11.25 -11.07 12.73
N LYS A 88 -10.58 -10.88 11.57
CA LYS A 88 -9.40 -10.02 11.45
C LYS A 88 -9.63 -8.87 10.47
N VAL A 89 -9.09 -7.72 10.79
CA VAL A 89 -8.92 -6.62 9.85
C VAL A 89 -7.78 -6.97 8.89
N VAL A 90 -7.89 -6.61 7.62
CA VAL A 90 -6.80 -6.83 6.66
C VAL A 90 -6.42 -5.50 6.02
N PHE A 91 -5.17 -5.11 6.19
CA PHE A 91 -4.57 -3.95 5.52
C PHE A 91 -3.78 -4.45 4.30
N ILE A 92 -4.21 -4.08 3.10
CA ILE A 92 -3.58 -4.49 1.84
C ILE A 92 -3.06 -3.23 1.15
N ASN A 93 -1.78 -3.21 0.80
CA ASN A 93 -1.20 -2.16 -0.03
C ASN A 93 -0.63 -2.77 -1.32
N PHE A 94 -1.12 -2.33 -2.45
CA PHE A 94 -0.65 -2.71 -3.79
C PHE A 94 0.43 -1.74 -4.25
N TRP A 95 1.62 -2.26 -4.56
CA TRP A 95 2.81 -1.46 -4.82
C TRP A 95 3.79 -2.13 -5.80
N ALA A 96 4.85 -1.42 -6.19
CA ALA A 96 5.97 -1.97 -6.95
C ALA A 96 7.29 -1.27 -6.60
N THR A 97 8.42 -1.95 -6.81
CA THR A 97 9.76 -1.44 -6.48
C THR A 97 10.19 -0.22 -7.30
N TRP A 98 9.61 -0.01 -8.45
CA TRP A 98 9.87 1.11 -9.38
C TRP A 98 8.90 2.28 -9.23
N CYS A 99 7.89 2.17 -8.36
CA CYS A 99 6.82 3.16 -8.17
C CYS A 99 7.24 4.24 -7.16
N PRO A 100 7.59 5.47 -7.58
CA PRO A 100 8.08 6.49 -6.65
C PRO A 100 7.07 6.89 -5.55
N PRO A 101 5.75 7.08 -5.83
CA PRO A 101 4.78 7.36 -4.78
C PRO A 101 4.61 6.20 -3.79
N CYS A 102 4.67 4.94 -4.27
CA CYS A 102 4.64 3.76 -3.40
C CYS A 102 5.83 3.77 -2.43
N ILE A 103 7.05 4.01 -2.95
CA ILE A 103 8.28 4.10 -2.16
C ILE A 103 8.19 5.24 -1.12
N ALA A 104 7.52 6.33 -1.47
CA ALA A 104 7.41 7.49 -0.59
C ALA A 104 6.53 7.22 0.64
N GLU A 105 5.45 6.45 0.51
CA GLU A 105 4.53 6.15 1.61
C GLU A 105 5.00 5.01 2.54
N MET A 106 5.86 4.09 2.06
CA MET A 106 6.29 2.91 2.82
C MET A 106 6.81 3.19 4.23
N PRO A 107 7.63 4.23 4.49
CA PRO A 107 8.05 4.52 5.86
C PRO A 107 6.90 4.87 6.80
N SER A 108 5.78 5.38 6.28
CA SER A 108 4.58 5.65 7.07
C SER A 108 3.77 4.38 7.32
N ILE A 109 3.71 3.48 6.33
CA ILE A 109 3.11 2.15 6.49
C ILE A 109 3.93 1.31 7.47
N ASP A 110 5.26 1.35 7.40
CA ASP A 110 6.13 0.63 8.34
C ASP A 110 5.90 1.09 9.79
N LYS A 111 5.76 2.39 10.03
CA LYS A 111 5.41 2.91 11.35
C LYS A 111 4.05 2.41 11.84
N LEU A 112 3.06 2.37 10.98
CA LEU A 112 1.75 1.81 11.29
C LEU A 112 1.88 0.31 11.60
N TYR A 113 2.57 -0.44 10.75
CA TYR A 113 2.82 -1.87 10.96
C TYR A 113 3.49 -2.18 12.30
N GLN A 114 4.50 -1.38 12.72
CA GLN A 114 5.17 -1.58 14.01
C GLN A 114 4.23 -1.44 15.22
N GLN A 115 3.11 -0.72 15.10
CA GLN A 115 2.11 -0.61 16.16
C GLN A 115 1.25 -1.88 16.27
N TYR A 116 1.09 -2.62 15.17
CA TYR A 116 0.17 -3.76 15.07
C TYR A 116 0.84 -5.11 14.81
N LYS A 117 2.16 -5.18 14.62
CA LYS A 117 2.87 -6.41 14.23
C LYS A 117 2.68 -7.60 15.17
N ASP A 118 2.36 -7.32 16.44
CA ASP A 118 2.14 -8.31 17.50
C ASP A 118 0.63 -8.44 17.85
N ASN A 119 -0.27 -7.87 17.02
CA ASN A 119 -1.71 -7.93 17.21
C ASN A 119 -2.34 -8.94 16.25
N ASP A 120 -2.86 -10.04 16.80
CA ASP A 120 -3.46 -11.13 16.02
C ASP A 120 -4.79 -10.77 15.34
N ASN A 121 -5.39 -9.60 15.65
CA ASN A 121 -6.66 -9.16 15.08
C ASN A 121 -6.51 -8.40 13.75
N ILE A 122 -5.29 -8.22 13.26
CA ILE A 122 -5.01 -7.56 11.98
C ILE A 122 -3.92 -8.29 11.19
N VAL A 123 -4.08 -8.30 9.87
CA VAL A 123 -3.10 -8.85 8.93
C VAL A 123 -2.66 -7.75 7.98
N PHE A 124 -1.35 -7.61 7.77
CA PHE A 124 -0.78 -6.72 6.75
C PHE A 124 -0.33 -7.51 5.52
N VAL A 125 -0.72 -7.05 4.35
CA VAL A 125 -0.38 -7.62 3.04
C VAL A 125 0.25 -6.53 2.18
N MET A 126 1.57 -6.56 2.00
CA MET A 126 2.26 -5.68 1.04
C MET A 126 2.39 -6.41 -0.29
N ALA A 127 1.39 -6.21 -1.17
CA ALA A 127 1.25 -6.94 -2.42
C ALA A 127 2.08 -6.30 -3.54
N ASP A 128 3.22 -6.90 -3.91
CA ASP A 128 3.99 -6.53 -5.09
C ASP A 128 3.25 -6.98 -6.35
N VAL A 129 2.75 -6.01 -7.14
CA VAL A 129 1.95 -6.29 -8.35
C VAL A 129 2.77 -6.90 -9.49
N ASP A 130 4.09 -6.78 -9.48
CA ASP A 130 4.98 -7.40 -10.46
C ASP A 130 5.27 -8.87 -10.14
N SER A 131 4.82 -9.37 -8.98
CA SER A 131 5.07 -10.74 -8.49
C SER A 131 6.55 -11.12 -8.41
N GLN A 132 7.43 -10.15 -8.08
CA GLN A 132 8.88 -10.34 -7.98
C GLN A 132 9.33 -10.41 -6.52
N TYR A 133 8.87 -11.43 -5.79
CA TYR A 133 9.06 -11.57 -4.34
C TYR A 133 10.49 -11.26 -3.87
N GLU A 134 11.51 -11.92 -4.44
CA GLU A 134 12.90 -11.76 -4.01
C GLU A 134 13.42 -10.32 -4.19
N LYS A 135 13.04 -9.68 -5.29
CA LYS A 135 13.39 -8.28 -5.54
C LYS A 135 12.71 -7.35 -4.53
N SER A 136 11.44 -7.60 -4.23
CA SER A 136 10.67 -6.81 -3.28
C SER A 136 11.16 -7.02 -1.85
N LYS A 137 11.54 -8.25 -1.48
CA LYS A 137 12.17 -8.56 -0.20
C LYS A 137 13.51 -7.84 -0.05
N GLN A 138 14.38 -7.90 -1.06
CA GLN A 138 15.65 -7.20 -1.06
C GLN A 138 15.45 -5.69 -0.95
N PHE A 139 14.45 -5.14 -1.66
CA PHE A 139 14.07 -3.74 -1.57
C PHE A 139 13.71 -3.31 -0.13
N MET A 140 12.94 -4.13 0.61
CA MET A 140 12.61 -3.85 2.02
C MET A 140 13.86 -3.86 2.90
N ILE A 141 14.74 -4.84 2.72
CA ILE A 141 16.02 -4.96 3.45
C ILE A 141 16.91 -3.74 3.22
N ASP A 142 17.14 -3.35 1.96
CA ASP A 142 18.01 -2.23 1.59
C ASP A 142 17.52 -0.89 2.17
N ARG A 143 16.23 -0.78 2.49
CA ARG A 143 15.61 0.42 3.07
C ARG A 143 15.30 0.32 4.56
N ASN A 144 15.72 -0.78 5.19
CA ASN A 144 15.47 -1.05 6.61
C ASN A 144 13.98 -0.93 6.96
N LEU A 145 13.12 -1.52 6.10
CA LEU A 145 11.68 -1.64 6.31
C LEU A 145 11.34 -3.05 6.78
N ASN A 146 10.48 -3.17 7.80
CA ASN A 146 10.11 -4.46 8.39
C ASN A 146 8.75 -4.98 7.86
N LEU A 147 8.30 -4.44 6.74
CA LEU A 147 7.02 -4.79 6.14
C LEU A 147 7.02 -6.20 5.55
N PRO A 148 5.94 -6.98 5.75
CA PRO A 148 5.81 -8.30 5.14
C PRO A 148 5.60 -8.17 3.62
N VAL A 149 6.33 -8.96 2.84
CA VAL A 149 6.19 -8.97 1.38
C VAL A 149 5.30 -10.11 0.94
N HIS A 150 4.37 -9.81 0.04
CA HIS A 150 3.49 -10.78 -0.59
C HIS A 150 3.41 -10.52 -2.10
N VAL A 151 3.01 -11.53 -2.83
CA VAL A 151 2.69 -11.44 -4.25
C VAL A 151 1.29 -11.98 -4.51
N PRO A 152 0.55 -11.48 -5.52
CA PRO A 152 -0.70 -12.07 -5.92
C PRO A 152 -0.56 -13.56 -6.24
N ALA A 153 -1.46 -14.39 -5.72
CA ALA A 153 -1.49 -15.84 -5.95
C ALA A 153 -2.84 -16.29 -6.58
N GLY A 154 -3.48 -15.38 -7.27
CA GLY A 154 -4.75 -15.50 -7.97
C GLY A 154 -5.19 -14.16 -8.53
N ASP A 155 -6.42 -14.11 -9.04
CA ASP A 155 -6.99 -12.88 -9.59
C ASP A 155 -7.29 -11.87 -8.47
N ILE A 156 -7.00 -10.61 -8.73
CA ILE A 156 -7.33 -9.50 -7.85
C ILE A 156 -8.60 -8.82 -8.39
N PRO A 157 -9.67 -8.71 -7.59
CA PRO A 157 -10.88 -8.04 -8.02
C PRO A 157 -10.65 -6.58 -8.42
N GLY A 158 -11.26 -6.13 -9.51
CA GLY A 158 -11.09 -4.77 -10.03
C GLY A 158 -11.53 -3.66 -9.05
N HIS A 159 -12.43 -3.97 -8.12
CA HIS A 159 -12.84 -3.06 -7.05
C HIS A 159 -11.81 -2.97 -5.90
N TRP A 160 -10.85 -3.92 -5.80
CA TRP A 160 -9.70 -3.83 -4.89
C TRP A 160 -8.55 -3.06 -5.56
N LEU A 161 -8.19 -3.45 -6.77
CA LEU A 161 -7.11 -2.86 -7.55
C LEU A 161 -7.60 -2.56 -8.96
N SER A 162 -7.67 -1.29 -9.32
CA SER A 162 -7.93 -0.83 -10.68
C SER A 162 -6.63 -0.85 -11.51
N SER A 163 -6.26 0.26 -12.11
CA SER A 163 -5.00 0.39 -12.88
C SER A 163 -3.94 1.24 -12.18
N ALA A 164 -4.22 1.72 -10.97
CA ALA A 164 -3.35 2.67 -10.28
C ALA A 164 -2.64 2.04 -9.08
N ILE A 165 -1.36 2.36 -8.90
CA ILE A 165 -0.59 2.10 -7.67
C ILE A 165 0.09 3.39 -7.19
N PRO A 166 0.27 3.58 -5.88
CA PRO A 166 -0.21 2.70 -4.81
C PRO A 166 -1.73 2.71 -4.68
N THR A 167 -2.28 1.59 -4.29
CA THR A 167 -3.68 1.47 -3.85
C THR A 167 -3.69 0.72 -2.53
N THR A 168 -4.38 1.27 -1.52
CA THR A 168 -4.59 0.62 -0.23
C THR A 168 -6.04 0.23 -0.08
N VAL A 169 -6.27 -1.01 0.37
CA VAL A 169 -7.59 -1.55 0.72
C VAL A 169 -7.54 -2.01 2.17
N ILE A 170 -8.52 -1.61 2.97
CA ILE A 170 -8.69 -2.08 4.34
C ILE A 170 -10.00 -2.86 4.39
N LEU A 171 -9.91 -4.13 4.79
CA LEU A 171 -11.07 -4.99 4.99
C LEU A 171 -11.42 -5.05 6.48
N ASP A 172 -12.70 -5.08 6.77
CA ASP A 172 -13.23 -5.31 8.11
C ASP A 172 -13.13 -6.79 8.51
N LYS A 173 -13.56 -7.14 9.73
CA LYS A 173 -13.56 -8.53 10.24
C LYS A 173 -14.44 -9.49 9.46
N ARG A 174 -15.35 -8.98 8.63
CA ARG A 174 -16.18 -9.76 7.72
C ARG A 174 -15.54 -9.94 6.36
N GLY A 175 -14.36 -9.32 6.13
CA GLY A 175 -13.65 -9.28 4.85
C GLY A 175 -14.34 -8.38 3.81
N GLU A 176 -15.14 -7.41 4.23
CA GLU A 176 -15.74 -6.39 3.37
C GLU A 176 -14.85 -5.14 3.33
N ILE A 177 -14.88 -4.41 2.22
CA ILE A 177 -14.07 -3.20 2.10
C ILE A 177 -14.60 -2.14 3.06
N ALA A 178 -13.82 -1.86 4.12
CA ALA A 178 -14.09 -0.75 5.03
C ALA A 178 -13.56 0.58 4.50
N ALA A 179 -12.40 0.55 3.82
CA ALA A 179 -11.84 1.72 3.15
C ALA A 179 -11.01 1.33 1.93
N ARG A 180 -10.95 2.21 0.94
CA ARG A 180 -10.08 2.10 -0.24
C ARG A 180 -9.52 3.48 -0.59
N HIS A 181 -8.21 3.53 -0.80
CA HIS A 181 -7.53 4.77 -1.19
C HIS A 181 -6.60 4.51 -2.37
N GLU A 182 -6.72 5.30 -3.43
CA GLU A 182 -5.80 5.32 -4.56
C GLU A 182 -4.85 6.51 -4.45
N GLY A 183 -3.58 6.25 -4.69
CA GLY A 183 -2.52 7.25 -4.60
C GLY A 183 -1.82 7.23 -3.24
N MET A 184 -0.77 8.05 -3.16
CA MET A 184 0.12 8.13 -2.02
C MET A 184 -0.55 8.79 -0.82
N ALA A 185 -0.36 8.19 0.38
CA ALA A 185 -0.85 8.75 1.63
C ALA A 185 0.13 8.61 2.79
N ASP A 186 -0.09 9.37 3.87
CA ASP A 186 0.65 9.25 5.13
C ASP A 186 -0.15 8.38 6.13
N TYR A 187 0.24 7.11 6.22
CA TYR A 187 -0.39 6.13 7.10
C TYR A 187 0.09 6.20 8.56
N SER A 188 1.08 7.04 8.87
CA SER A 188 1.55 7.25 10.24
C SER A 188 0.69 8.23 11.07
N ARG A 189 -0.38 8.72 10.49
CA ARG A 189 -1.31 9.66 11.14
C ARG A 189 -2.18 8.93 12.17
N PRO A 190 -2.44 9.57 13.34
CA PRO A 190 -3.27 8.96 14.38
C PRO A 190 -4.66 8.53 13.88
N GLU A 191 -5.27 9.29 12.97
CA GLU A 191 -6.60 9.01 12.45
C GLU A 191 -6.68 7.67 11.70
N VAL A 192 -5.56 7.19 11.14
CA VAL A 192 -5.48 5.88 10.48
C VAL A 192 -5.48 4.76 11.52
N ALA A 193 -4.71 4.91 12.59
CA ALA A 193 -4.70 3.97 13.71
C ALA A 193 -6.08 3.93 14.40
N ASP A 194 -6.67 5.08 14.69
CA ASP A 194 -8.01 5.18 15.28
C ASP A 194 -9.07 4.46 14.42
N PHE A 195 -8.97 4.59 13.08
CA PHE A 195 -9.87 3.90 12.16
C PHE A 195 -9.69 2.37 12.23
N ILE A 196 -8.44 1.88 12.19
CA ILE A 196 -8.13 0.45 12.30
C ILE A 196 -8.59 -0.09 13.66
N ASP A 197 -8.34 0.63 14.75
CA ASP A 197 -8.76 0.24 16.10
C ASP A 197 -10.29 0.14 16.19
N SER A 198 -11.02 1.04 15.53
CA SER A 198 -12.49 0.97 15.47
C SER A 198 -12.99 -0.30 14.78
N LEU A 199 -12.32 -0.73 13.68
CA LEU A 199 -12.65 -1.97 12.98
C LEU A 199 -12.28 -3.22 13.82
N ILE A 200 -11.17 -3.16 14.56
CA ILE A 200 -10.77 -4.24 15.47
C ILE A 200 -11.75 -4.39 16.64
N ALA A 201 -12.39 -3.30 17.08
CA ALA A 201 -13.34 -3.30 18.19
C ALA A 201 -14.76 -3.79 17.80
N GLU A 202 -15.12 -3.81 16.52
CA GLU A 202 -16.38 -4.38 15.99
C GLU A 202 -16.47 -5.90 16.22
#